data_50bb674364f038b579317ea13ec337ae
#
_entry.id   50bb674364f038b579317ea13ec337ae
#
_cell.length_a   1.000
_cell.length_b   1.000
_cell.length_c   1.000
_cell.angle_alpha   90.00
_cell.angle_beta   90.00
_cell.angle_gamma   90.00
#
_symmetry.space_group_name_H-M   'P 1'
#
loop_
_entity.id
_entity.type
_entity.pdbx_description
1 polymer ?
#
loop_
_entity_poly.entity_id
_entity_poly.type
_entity_poly.pdbx_seq_one_letter_code
_entity_poly.pdbx_strand_id
1 'polypeptide(L)'
;MKNQICTILGGGGFIGRYLVRNLTKKNYRCIISTRNSFQKGYLKTQATPGSIELVNWNSNNFDEIKESIKNSDVVINLIGILYETKKQKFMNIHAGIPEAISKICAQSDVKKFIHVSAIGANENSKSLYQRSKFQGEVKALTNFKNTTIIRPSVVCGTEDNFTNLFSKLSILPVIPVVGINYKFQPILVTDVVDAIMQAIEAKNNEG
;
A
#
# COMPACT_ATOMS: atom_id res chain seq x y z
N MET A 1 14.27 16.20 -18.94
CA MET A 1 12.97 16.27 -18.23
C MET A 1 13.21 15.90 -16.77
N LYS A 2 12.63 16.63 -15.81
CA LYS A 2 12.75 16.27 -14.39
C LYS A 2 11.92 15.00 -14.15
N ASN A 3 12.55 13.94 -13.63
CA ASN A 3 11.83 12.70 -13.32
C ASN A 3 10.80 12.98 -12.23
N GLN A 4 9.58 12.48 -12.40
CA GLN A 4 8.57 12.56 -11.36
C GLN A 4 8.98 11.73 -10.15
N ILE A 5 8.71 12.24 -8.96
CA ILE A 5 9.05 11.60 -7.68
C ILE A 5 7.80 10.92 -7.13
N CYS A 6 7.94 9.63 -6.80
CA CYS A 6 6.88 8.85 -6.18
C CYS A 6 7.35 8.31 -4.82
N THR A 7 6.69 8.73 -3.75
CA THR A 7 6.93 8.17 -2.41
C THR A 7 5.97 7.04 -2.13
N ILE A 8 6.52 5.86 -1.76
CA ILE A 8 5.76 4.62 -1.56
C ILE A 8 5.95 4.14 -0.12
N LEU A 9 4.91 4.34 0.69
CA LEU A 9 4.89 3.86 2.06
C LEU A 9 4.50 2.39 2.07
N GLY A 10 5.35 1.55 2.66
CA GLY A 10 5.20 0.10 2.60
C GLY A 10 5.70 -0.52 1.28
N GLY A 11 6.45 0.22 0.47
CA GLY A 11 6.96 -0.23 -0.83
C GLY A 11 7.92 -1.43 -0.78
N GLY A 12 8.47 -1.76 0.38
CA GLY A 12 9.24 -2.99 0.59
C GLY A 12 8.39 -4.26 0.81
N GLY A 13 7.06 -4.15 0.77
CA GLY A 13 6.12 -5.26 0.93
C GLY A 13 5.86 -6.04 -0.37
N PHE A 14 4.86 -6.94 -0.31
CA PHE A 14 4.48 -7.82 -1.43
C PHE A 14 4.05 -7.02 -2.67
N ILE A 15 3.02 -6.19 -2.58
CA ILE A 15 2.58 -5.35 -3.72
C ILE A 15 3.66 -4.34 -4.12
N GLY A 16 4.35 -3.77 -3.11
CA GLY A 16 5.31 -2.70 -3.33
C GLY A 16 6.47 -3.07 -4.23
N ARG A 17 7.02 -4.28 -4.14
CA ARG A 17 8.13 -4.72 -4.99
C ARG A 17 7.79 -4.77 -6.48
N TYR A 18 6.57 -5.18 -6.81
CA TYR A 18 6.07 -5.19 -8.20
C TYR A 18 5.79 -3.77 -8.69
N LEU A 19 5.20 -2.94 -7.83
CA LEU A 19 4.91 -1.56 -8.14
C LEU A 19 6.19 -0.74 -8.40
N VAL A 20 7.20 -0.86 -7.53
CA VAL A 20 8.49 -0.17 -7.69
C VAL A 20 9.13 -0.50 -9.03
N ARG A 21 9.13 -1.77 -9.44
CA ARG A 21 9.64 -2.21 -10.74
C ARG A 21 8.90 -1.53 -11.91
N ASN A 22 7.59 -1.38 -11.84
CA ASN A 22 6.81 -0.74 -12.91
C ASN A 22 7.02 0.78 -12.94
N LEU A 23 7.06 1.43 -11.77
CA LEU A 23 7.34 2.86 -11.67
C LEU A 23 8.71 3.23 -12.22
N THR A 24 9.75 2.46 -11.88
CA THR A 24 11.11 2.74 -12.37
C THR A 24 11.24 2.52 -13.88
N LYS A 25 10.51 1.57 -14.46
CA LYS A 25 10.42 1.41 -15.93
C LYS A 25 9.75 2.60 -16.62
N LYS A 26 8.87 3.31 -15.91
CA LYS A 26 8.23 4.56 -16.38
C LYS A 26 9.05 5.82 -16.00
N ASN A 27 10.31 5.64 -15.60
CA ASN A 27 11.25 6.70 -15.23
C ASN A 27 10.83 7.52 -13.99
N TYR A 28 10.04 6.97 -13.07
CA TYR A 28 9.83 7.57 -11.77
C TYR A 28 11.07 7.38 -10.88
N ARG A 29 11.43 8.43 -10.13
CA ARG A 29 12.30 8.29 -8.97
C ARG A 29 11.44 7.84 -7.79
N CYS A 30 11.74 6.68 -7.23
CA CYS A 30 10.98 6.07 -6.15
C CYS A 30 11.66 6.30 -4.79
N ILE A 31 10.96 6.92 -3.84
CA ILE A 31 11.34 6.98 -2.44
C ILE A 31 10.52 5.92 -1.71
N ILE A 32 11.19 4.88 -1.21
CA ILE A 32 10.53 3.73 -0.60
C ILE A 32 10.69 3.82 0.91
N SER A 33 9.60 4.06 1.60
CA SER A 33 9.55 4.04 3.05
C SER A 33 9.29 2.63 3.58
N THR A 34 10.17 2.15 4.45
CA THR A 34 10.10 0.80 5.03
C THR A 34 10.70 0.78 6.44
N ARG A 35 10.27 -0.17 7.29
CA ARG A 35 10.73 -0.31 8.68
C ARG A 35 12.18 -0.78 8.80
N ASN A 36 12.71 -1.44 7.79
CA ASN A 36 14.09 -1.91 7.74
C ASN A 36 14.61 -1.76 6.30
N SER A 37 15.15 -0.57 6.03
CA SER A 37 15.66 -0.21 4.71
C SER A 37 16.86 -1.08 4.28
N PHE A 38 17.69 -1.48 5.23
CA PHE A 38 18.87 -2.33 4.95
C PHE A 38 18.47 -3.68 4.32
N GLN A 39 17.49 -4.37 4.92
CA GLN A 39 16.98 -5.65 4.40
C GLN A 39 16.27 -5.53 3.04
N LYS A 40 15.91 -4.33 2.63
CA LYS A 40 15.23 -4.04 1.36
C LYS A 40 16.18 -3.54 0.28
N GLY A 41 17.49 -3.57 0.52
CA GLY A 41 18.51 -3.16 -0.44
C GLY A 41 18.41 -3.81 -1.82
N TYR A 42 17.89 -5.04 -1.90
CA TYR A 42 17.65 -5.75 -3.16
C TYR A 42 16.69 -5.00 -4.11
N LEU A 43 15.84 -4.10 -3.61
CA LEU A 43 14.97 -3.29 -4.49
C LEU A 43 15.79 -2.38 -5.40
N LYS A 44 16.96 -1.92 -4.96
CA LYS A 44 17.84 -1.07 -5.78
C LYS A 44 18.36 -1.78 -7.02
N THR A 45 18.45 -3.12 -7.00
CA THR A 45 18.91 -3.91 -8.15
C THR A 45 17.87 -4.04 -9.27
N GLN A 46 16.63 -3.60 -9.01
CA GLN A 46 15.53 -3.68 -9.98
C GLN A 46 15.48 -2.48 -10.94
N ALA A 47 16.33 -1.47 -10.74
CA ALA A 47 16.28 -0.22 -11.49
C ALA A 47 17.69 0.37 -11.69
N THR A 48 17.77 1.40 -12.53
CA THR A 48 19.01 2.16 -12.75
C THR A 48 19.50 2.80 -11.45
N PRO A 49 20.83 2.90 -11.24
CA PRO A 49 21.38 3.58 -10.07
C PRO A 49 20.78 4.98 -9.87
N GLY A 50 20.41 5.29 -8.62
CA GLY A 50 19.81 6.58 -8.27
C GLY A 50 18.30 6.67 -8.45
N SER A 51 17.64 5.71 -9.11
CA SER A 51 16.18 5.70 -9.30
C SER A 51 15.43 5.30 -8.04
N ILE A 52 16.08 4.63 -7.09
CA ILE A 52 15.46 4.14 -5.86
C ILE A 52 16.22 4.64 -4.64
N GLU A 53 15.50 5.32 -3.78
CA GLU A 53 15.93 5.73 -2.46
C GLU A 53 15.16 4.93 -1.39
N LEU A 54 15.87 4.38 -0.41
CA LEU A 54 15.27 3.66 0.70
C LEU A 54 15.35 4.50 1.95
N VAL A 55 14.21 4.84 2.52
CA VAL A 55 14.08 5.59 3.76
C VAL A 55 13.62 4.65 4.87
N ASN A 56 14.36 4.64 5.97
CA ASN A 56 13.93 3.92 7.16
C ASN A 56 12.87 4.74 7.87
N TRP A 57 11.69 4.17 8.08
CA TRP A 57 10.60 4.87 8.72
C TRP A 57 9.82 3.98 9.67
N ASN A 58 9.59 4.51 10.86
CA ASN A 58 8.70 3.93 11.85
C ASN A 58 7.36 4.72 11.82
N SER A 59 6.24 4.01 11.69
CA SER A 59 4.90 4.61 11.62
C SER A 59 4.47 5.47 12.82
N ASN A 60 5.29 5.54 13.85
CA ASN A 60 5.05 6.38 15.03
C ASN A 60 5.68 7.79 14.93
N ASN A 61 6.56 8.03 13.93
CA ASN A 61 7.20 9.33 13.73
C ASN A 61 7.01 9.78 12.27
N PHE A 62 6.10 10.73 12.05
CA PHE A 62 5.81 11.27 10.72
C PHE A 62 6.80 12.35 10.27
N ASP A 63 7.59 12.93 11.15
CA ASP A 63 8.59 13.94 10.77
C ASP A 63 9.67 13.33 9.88
N GLU A 64 10.03 12.06 10.10
CA GLU A 64 11.02 11.34 9.30
C GLU A 64 10.61 11.19 7.83
N ILE A 65 9.30 11.08 7.53
CA ILE A 65 8.80 10.85 6.18
C ILE A 65 8.22 12.12 5.53
N LYS A 66 7.99 13.16 6.33
CA LYS A 66 7.35 14.40 5.91
C LYS A 66 8.07 15.05 4.71
N GLU A 67 9.40 15.13 4.78
CA GLU A 67 10.20 15.71 3.70
C GLU A 67 10.13 14.87 2.42
N SER A 68 10.12 13.54 2.54
CA SER A 68 9.97 12.64 1.39
C SER A 68 8.61 12.81 0.73
N ILE A 69 7.53 12.98 1.51
CA ILE A 69 6.18 13.20 1.00
C ILE A 69 6.08 14.57 0.34
N LYS A 70 6.57 15.64 1.00
CA LYS A 70 6.48 17.01 0.48
C LYS A 70 7.14 17.19 -0.90
N ASN A 71 8.24 16.48 -1.14
CA ASN A 71 9.00 16.60 -2.38
C ASN A 71 8.49 15.64 -3.47
N SER A 72 7.36 14.97 -3.26
CA SER A 72 6.81 13.98 -4.18
C SER A 72 5.71 14.55 -5.07
N ASP A 73 5.66 14.10 -6.32
CA ASP A 73 4.52 14.34 -7.22
C ASP A 73 3.36 13.40 -6.87
N VAL A 74 3.70 12.15 -6.50
CA VAL A 74 2.73 11.09 -6.19
C VAL A 74 3.11 10.42 -4.87
N VAL A 75 2.11 10.17 -4.04
CA VAL A 75 2.27 9.41 -2.79
C VAL A 75 1.38 8.18 -2.82
N ILE A 76 1.92 7.02 -2.44
CA ILE A 76 1.20 5.75 -2.46
C ILE A 76 1.32 5.09 -1.08
N ASN A 77 0.18 4.78 -0.47
CA ASN A 77 0.15 4.07 0.80
C ASN A 77 -0.28 2.61 0.60
N LEU A 78 0.67 1.71 0.81
CA LEU A 78 0.47 0.25 0.78
C LEU A 78 0.49 -0.36 2.19
N ILE A 79 0.52 0.47 3.25
CA ILE A 79 0.65 -0.03 4.61
C ILE A 79 -0.67 -0.62 5.07
N GLY A 80 -0.57 -1.83 5.62
CA GLY A 80 -1.68 -2.53 6.24
C GLY A 80 -1.19 -3.72 7.07
N ILE A 81 -2.02 -4.17 7.98
CA ILE A 81 -1.83 -5.35 8.80
C ILE A 81 -3.06 -6.25 8.71
N LEU A 82 -2.87 -7.58 8.80
CA LEU A 82 -3.97 -8.54 8.73
C LEU A 82 -4.49 -8.93 10.14
N TYR A 83 -3.69 -8.71 11.17
CA TYR A 83 -4.03 -8.98 12.57
C TYR A 83 -3.39 -7.94 13.49
N GLU A 84 -4.01 -7.73 14.62
CA GLU A 84 -3.49 -6.83 15.64
C GLU A 84 -2.41 -7.50 16.50
N THR A 85 -1.48 -6.68 16.97
CA THR A 85 -0.49 -7.05 17.97
C THR A 85 -0.57 -6.10 19.17
N LYS A 86 0.22 -6.35 20.22
CA LYS A 86 0.32 -5.40 21.35
C LYS A 86 0.74 -3.98 20.88
N LYS A 87 1.61 -3.90 19.87
CA LYS A 87 2.18 -2.63 19.37
C LYS A 87 1.46 -2.04 18.16
N GLN A 88 0.68 -2.83 17.42
CA GLN A 88 0.04 -2.40 16.18
C GLN A 88 -1.46 -2.71 16.25
N LYS A 89 -2.26 -1.65 16.19
CA LYS A 89 -3.72 -1.72 16.20
C LYS A 89 -4.28 -1.32 14.84
N PHE A 90 -5.39 -1.94 14.43
CA PHE A 90 -6.03 -1.66 13.15
C PHE A 90 -6.33 -0.17 12.99
N MET A 91 -6.92 0.48 13.98
CA MET A 91 -7.27 1.89 13.88
C MET A 91 -6.04 2.79 13.68
N ASN A 92 -4.93 2.51 14.37
CA ASN A 92 -3.72 3.30 14.23
C ASN A 92 -3.10 3.14 12.84
N ILE A 93 -3.07 1.91 12.33
CA ILE A 93 -2.41 1.59 11.05
C ILE A 93 -3.33 1.90 9.87
N HIS A 94 -4.60 1.46 9.90
CA HIS A 94 -5.50 1.57 8.75
C HIS A 94 -6.21 2.92 8.64
N ALA A 95 -6.35 3.65 9.76
CA ALA A 95 -6.99 4.96 9.77
C ALA A 95 -6.04 6.10 10.14
N GLY A 96 -5.18 5.92 11.14
CA GLY A 96 -4.25 6.96 11.59
C GLY A 96 -3.16 7.28 10.57
N ILE A 97 -2.55 6.26 9.94
CA ILE A 97 -1.51 6.48 8.91
C ILE A 97 -2.08 7.20 7.67
N PRO A 98 -3.17 6.73 7.02
CA PRO A 98 -3.74 7.46 5.89
C PRO A 98 -4.15 8.89 6.22
N GLU A 99 -4.68 9.13 7.43
CA GLU A 99 -5.00 10.48 7.90
C GLU A 99 -3.78 11.39 7.94
N ALA A 100 -2.69 10.93 8.56
CA ALA A 100 -1.48 11.72 8.68
C ALA A 100 -0.85 12.00 7.31
N ILE A 101 -0.77 10.97 6.44
CA ILE A 101 -0.23 11.12 5.08
C ILE A 101 -1.05 12.11 4.26
N SER A 102 -2.38 11.98 4.26
CA SER A 102 -3.27 12.86 3.49
C SER A 102 -3.21 14.31 3.96
N LYS A 103 -3.04 14.56 5.28
CA LYS A 103 -2.78 15.90 5.83
C LYS A 103 -1.46 16.49 5.33
N ILE A 104 -0.40 15.68 5.27
CA ILE A 104 0.90 16.12 4.72
C ILE A 104 0.76 16.42 3.22
N CYS A 105 0.08 15.57 2.45
CA CYS A 105 -0.18 15.81 1.04
C CYS A 105 -0.93 17.12 0.80
N ALA A 106 -1.94 17.42 1.60
CA ALA A 106 -2.72 18.66 1.51
C ALA A 106 -1.91 19.93 1.81
N GLN A 107 -0.80 19.80 2.54
CA GLN A 107 0.11 20.89 2.92
C GLN A 107 1.36 20.95 2.00
N SER A 108 1.36 20.24 0.89
CA SER A 108 2.51 20.04 0.01
C SER A 108 2.08 20.15 -1.46
N ASP A 109 3.05 20.17 -2.38
CA ASP A 109 2.81 20.18 -3.82
C ASP A 109 2.52 18.78 -4.41
N VAL A 110 2.09 17.84 -3.57
CA VAL A 110 1.69 16.50 -3.98
C VAL A 110 0.47 16.59 -4.90
N LYS A 111 0.59 15.97 -6.08
CA LYS A 111 -0.47 16.01 -7.10
C LYS A 111 -1.52 14.94 -6.90
N LYS A 112 -1.12 13.78 -6.34
CA LYS A 112 -1.99 12.62 -6.20
C LYS A 112 -1.60 11.75 -5.01
N PHE A 113 -2.61 11.30 -4.27
CA PHE A 113 -2.45 10.31 -3.21
C PHE A 113 -3.25 9.05 -3.56
N ILE A 114 -2.60 7.89 -3.56
CA ILE A 114 -3.25 6.61 -3.79
C ILE A 114 -3.20 5.80 -2.49
N HIS A 115 -4.37 5.40 -2.00
CA HIS A 115 -4.49 4.60 -0.80
C HIS A 115 -5.04 3.21 -1.12
N VAL A 116 -4.25 2.16 -0.82
CA VAL A 116 -4.69 0.78 -0.99
C VAL A 116 -5.41 0.31 0.27
N SER A 117 -6.72 0.18 0.12
CA SER A 117 -7.65 -0.32 1.14
C SER A 117 -7.87 -1.83 0.97
N ALA A 118 -9.10 -2.29 1.11
CA ALA A 118 -9.49 -3.68 0.86
C ALA A 118 -10.97 -3.76 0.47
N ILE A 119 -11.33 -4.77 -0.32
CA ILE A 119 -12.73 -5.10 -0.59
C ILE A 119 -13.47 -5.36 0.72
N GLY A 120 -14.73 -4.93 0.80
CA GLY A 120 -15.54 -5.07 2.01
C GLY A 120 -15.28 -4.01 3.09
N ALA A 121 -14.41 -3.01 2.85
CA ALA A 121 -14.30 -1.85 3.71
C ALA A 121 -15.67 -1.16 3.83
N ASN A 122 -16.24 -1.15 5.04
CA ASN A 122 -17.59 -0.67 5.30
C ASN A 122 -17.72 -0.25 6.77
N GLU A 123 -18.42 0.86 7.00
CA GLU A 123 -18.65 1.41 8.34
C GLU A 123 -19.41 0.44 9.26
N ASN A 124 -20.43 -0.21 8.72
CA ASN A 124 -21.35 -1.08 9.46
C ASN A 124 -20.89 -2.55 9.52
N SER A 125 -19.67 -2.85 9.05
CA SER A 125 -19.15 -4.21 9.10
C SER A 125 -18.97 -4.71 10.54
N LYS A 126 -19.27 -6.00 10.77
CA LYS A 126 -18.93 -6.68 12.03
C LYS A 126 -17.43 -6.81 12.25
N SER A 127 -16.64 -6.81 11.17
CA SER A 127 -15.19 -6.93 11.21
C SER A 127 -14.52 -5.59 11.56
N LEU A 128 -13.75 -5.58 12.65
CA LEU A 128 -12.94 -4.40 13.02
C LEU A 128 -11.93 -4.03 11.92
N TYR A 129 -11.37 -5.03 11.24
CA TYR A 129 -10.49 -4.81 10.07
C TYR A 129 -11.19 -3.99 8.99
N GLN A 130 -12.39 -4.41 8.56
CA GLN A 130 -13.14 -3.72 7.50
C GLN A 130 -13.55 -2.31 7.91
N ARG A 131 -14.02 -2.12 9.17
CA ARG A 131 -14.34 -0.79 9.70
C ARG A 131 -13.13 0.12 9.74
N SER A 132 -11.98 -0.39 10.17
CA SER A 132 -10.75 0.42 10.23
C SER A 132 -10.25 0.82 8.85
N LYS A 133 -10.36 -0.05 7.84
CA LYS A 133 -10.06 0.28 6.44
C LYS A 133 -10.97 1.39 5.93
N PHE A 134 -12.27 1.26 6.15
CA PHE A 134 -13.24 2.30 5.77
C PHE A 134 -12.92 3.66 6.41
N GLN A 135 -12.62 3.68 7.71
CA GLN A 135 -12.24 4.91 8.39
C GLN A 135 -10.99 5.56 7.78
N GLY A 136 -10.02 4.75 7.34
CA GLY A 136 -8.84 5.25 6.63
C GLY A 136 -9.17 5.90 5.29
N GLU A 137 -10.08 5.33 4.55
CA GLU A 137 -10.56 5.88 3.28
C GLU A 137 -11.26 7.24 3.48
N VAL A 138 -12.20 7.29 4.42
CA VAL A 138 -12.92 8.53 4.74
C VAL A 138 -11.94 9.64 5.12
N LYS A 139 -11.00 9.36 6.03
CA LYS A 139 -10.00 10.33 6.46
C LYS A 139 -9.08 10.79 5.33
N ALA A 140 -8.66 9.87 4.47
CA ALA A 140 -7.82 10.18 3.32
C ALA A 140 -8.52 11.13 2.33
N LEU A 141 -9.76 10.81 1.96
CA LEU A 141 -10.59 11.61 1.05
C LEU A 141 -10.96 12.98 1.62
N THR A 142 -11.26 13.03 2.93
CA THR A 142 -11.61 14.30 3.60
C THR A 142 -10.44 15.28 3.65
N ASN A 143 -9.23 14.78 3.88
CA ASN A 143 -8.05 15.66 4.04
C ASN A 143 -7.43 16.06 2.70
N PHE A 144 -7.49 15.21 1.68
CA PHE A 144 -6.86 15.48 0.38
C PHE A 144 -7.78 15.04 -0.77
N LYS A 145 -8.34 16.01 -1.50
CA LYS A 145 -9.34 15.77 -2.56
C LYS A 145 -8.83 14.88 -3.70
N ASN A 146 -7.55 15.03 -4.07
CA ASN A 146 -6.97 14.22 -5.15
C ASN A 146 -6.44 12.87 -4.60
N THR A 147 -7.30 12.17 -3.85
CA THR A 147 -7.08 10.84 -3.33
C THR A 147 -7.83 9.81 -4.16
N THR A 148 -7.14 8.73 -4.55
CA THR A 148 -7.77 7.57 -5.18
C THR A 148 -7.69 6.39 -4.22
N ILE A 149 -8.83 5.74 -3.97
CA ILE A 149 -8.92 4.53 -3.14
C ILE A 149 -8.94 3.31 -4.05
N ILE A 150 -8.06 2.35 -3.78
CA ILE A 150 -8.05 1.05 -4.45
C ILE A 150 -8.42 -0.02 -3.44
N ARG A 151 -9.47 -0.79 -3.72
CA ARG A 151 -10.01 -1.86 -2.86
C ARG A 151 -9.76 -3.23 -3.48
N PRO A 152 -8.56 -3.78 -3.42
CA PRO A 152 -8.31 -5.12 -3.95
C PRO A 152 -9.03 -6.17 -3.12
N SER A 153 -9.34 -7.30 -3.74
CA SER A 153 -9.69 -8.54 -3.08
C SER A 153 -8.43 -9.23 -2.55
N VAL A 154 -8.48 -10.53 -2.31
CA VAL A 154 -7.30 -11.32 -1.92
C VAL A 154 -6.26 -11.28 -3.04
N VAL A 155 -5.12 -10.64 -2.77
CA VAL A 155 -4.06 -10.47 -3.76
C VAL A 155 -3.15 -11.69 -3.77
N CYS A 156 -3.01 -12.33 -4.93
CA CYS A 156 -2.23 -13.53 -5.14
C CYS A 156 -0.97 -13.25 -5.98
N GLY A 157 0.08 -14.03 -5.76
CA GLY A 157 1.33 -13.99 -6.49
C GLY A 157 2.38 -14.89 -5.85
N THR A 158 3.56 -14.99 -6.43
CA THR A 158 4.59 -15.93 -6.00
C THR A 158 4.94 -15.81 -4.52
N GLU A 159 4.93 -14.60 -3.95
CA GLU A 159 5.32 -14.34 -2.56
C GLU A 159 4.15 -13.95 -1.67
N ASP A 160 2.91 -14.27 -2.06
CA ASP A 160 1.76 -13.99 -1.21
C ASP A 160 1.70 -14.93 0.00
N ASN A 161 0.99 -14.49 1.04
CA ASN A 161 0.82 -15.29 2.24
C ASN A 161 -0.42 -16.20 2.17
N PHE A 162 -1.35 -15.95 1.26
CA PHE A 162 -2.63 -16.65 1.20
C PHE A 162 -2.51 -17.97 0.44
N THR A 163 -2.10 -17.95 -0.83
CA THR A 163 -1.96 -19.17 -1.62
C THR A 163 -0.81 -20.04 -1.11
N ASN A 164 0.28 -19.44 -0.65
CA ASN A 164 1.40 -20.17 -0.05
C ASN A 164 1.03 -20.85 1.27
N LEU A 165 0.07 -20.30 2.04
CA LEU A 165 -0.45 -20.99 3.21
C LEU A 165 -1.19 -22.28 2.80
N PHE A 166 -2.07 -22.23 1.80
CA PHE A 166 -2.76 -23.42 1.30
C PHE A 166 -1.79 -24.44 0.71
N SER A 167 -0.78 -24.01 -0.03
CA SER A 167 0.28 -24.88 -0.53
C SER A 167 1.01 -25.61 0.61
N LYS A 168 1.28 -24.95 1.71
CA LYS A 168 1.89 -25.60 2.89
C LYS A 168 0.93 -26.56 3.58
N LEU A 169 -0.36 -26.21 3.66
CA LEU A 169 -1.38 -27.06 4.27
C LEU A 169 -1.70 -28.30 3.42
N SER A 170 -1.51 -28.26 2.10
CA SER A 170 -1.77 -29.39 1.20
C SER A 170 -0.84 -30.60 1.43
N ILE A 171 0.24 -30.43 2.17
CA ILE A 171 1.15 -31.53 2.57
C ILE A 171 0.53 -32.35 3.71
N LEU A 172 -0.45 -31.82 4.44
CA LEU A 172 -1.10 -32.52 5.55
C LEU A 172 -2.11 -33.55 5.02
N PRO A 173 -2.21 -34.72 5.67
CA PRO A 173 -3.17 -35.76 5.26
C PRO A 173 -4.63 -35.33 5.45
N VAL A 174 -4.90 -34.35 6.30
CA VAL A 174 -6.22 -33.78 6.54
C VAL A 174 -6.09 -32.26 6.57
N ILE A 175 -6.86 -31.58 5.74
CA ILE A 175 -6.89 -30.11 5.69
C ILE A 175 -8.15 -29.62 6.43
N PRO A 176 -8.03 -28.84 7.50
CA PRO A 176 -9.19 -28.24 8.15
C PRO A 176 -9.77 -27.16 7.24
N VAL A 177 -11.00 -27.36 6.78
CA VAL A 177 -11.71 -26.36 5.97
C VAL A 177 -12.64 -25.56 6.89
N VAL A 178 -12.36 -24.27 7.01
CA VAL A 178 -13.18 -23.33 7.77
C VAL A 178 -13.95 -22.45 6.78
N GLY A 179 -15.27 -22.36 6.95
CA GLY A 179 -16.08 -21.43 6.16
C GLY A 179 -16.35 -21.89 4.72
N ILE A 180 -16.86 -23.11 4.54
CA ILE A 180 -17.20 -23.74 3.24
C ILE A 180 -18.06 -22.83 2.33
N ASN A 181 -18.84 -21.92 2.91
CA ASN A 181 -19.73 -21.03 2.17
C ASN A 181 -19.08 -19.69 1.78
N TYR A 182 -17.84 -19.41 2.19
CA TYR A 182 -17.17 -18.19 1.81
C TYR A 182 -16.67 -18.25 0.36
N LYS A 183 -17.00 -17.21 -0.40
CA LYS A 183 -16.53 -17.04 -1.77
C LYS A 183 -15.37 -16.07 -1.79
N PHE A 184 -14.30 -16.44 -2.47
CA PHE A 184 -13.13 -15.59 -2.70
C PHE A 184 -13.04 -15.29 -4.19
N GLN A 185 -12.67 -14.07 -4.51
CA GLN A 185 -12.36 -13.64 -5.88
C GLN A 185 -10.91 -13.12 -5.88
N PRO A 186 -9.92 -14.00 -5.97
CA PRO A 186 -8.52 -13.58 -5.96
C PRO A 186 -8.19 -12.72 -7.17
N ILE A 187 -7.26 -11.78 -6.98
CA ILE A 187 -6.71 -10.92 -8.01
C ILE A 187 -5.19 -11.07 -8.05
N LEU A 188 -4.60 -11.08 -9.24
CA LEU A 188 -3.15 -11.12 -9.36
C LEU A 188 -2.51 -9.80 -8.89
N VAL A 189 -1.34 -9.91 -8.28
CA VAL A 189 -0.57 -8.74 -7.83
C VAL A 189 -0.23 -7.80 -8.99
N THR A 190 0.00 -8.34 -10.19
CA THR A 190 0.22 -7.58 -11.42
C THR A 190 -0.96 -6.70 -11.77
N ASP A 191 -2.18 -7.22 -11.69
CA ASP A 191 -3.40 -6.48 -12.01
C ASP A 191 -3.67 -5.35 -11.00
N VAL A 192 -3.37 -5.60 -9.72
CA VAL A 192 -3.42 -4.55 -8.69
C VAL A 192 -2.40 -3.45 -8.98
N VAL A 193 -1.20 -3.82 -9.40
CA VAL A 193 -0.16 -2.87 -9.77
C VAL A 193 -0.55 -2.07 -11.01
N ASP A 194 -1.13 -2.72 -12.02
CA ASP A 194 -1.60 -2.05 -13.23
C ASP A 194 -2.73 -1.07 -12.92
N ALA A 195 -3.66 -1.43 -12.03
CA ALA A 195 -4.70 -0.53 -11.54
C ALA A 195 -4.09 0.70 -10.82
N ILE A 196 -3.06 0.50 -9.99
CA ILE A 196 -2.34 1.62 -9.35
C ILE A 196 -1.67 2.50 -10.40
N MET A 197 -0.99 1.92 -11.40
CA MET A 197 -0.33 2.66 -12.47
C MET A 197 -1.32 3.48 -13.30
N GLN A 198 -2.48 2.91 -13.65
CA GLN A 198 -3.56 3.63 -14.32
C GLN A 198 -4.10 4.77 -13.45
N ALA A 199 -4.29 4.54 -12.16
CA ALA A 199 -4.72 5.58 -11.22
C ALA A 199 -3.72 6.75 -11.13
N ILE A 200 -2.41 6.49 -11.24
CA ILE A 200 -1.39 7.55 -11.30
C ILE A 200 -1.55 8.39 -12.57
N GLU A 201 -1.75 7.77 -13.72
CA GLU A 201 -1.80 8.41 -15.03
C GLU A 201 -3.14 9.10 -15.33
N ALA A 202 -4.21 8.72 -14.66
CA ALA A 202 -5.54 9.30 -14.87
C ALA A 202 -5.57 10.79 -14.50
N LYS A 203 -6.12 11.63 -15.39
CA LYS A 203 -6.05 13.10 -15.26
C LYS A 203 -7.01 13.68 -14.22
N ASN A 204 -8.16 13.05 -13.96
CA ASN A 204 -9.12 13.43 -12.93
C ASN A 204 -9.82 12.16 -12.45
N ASN A 205 -9.47 11.69 -11.28
CA ASN A 205 -10.25 10.69 -10.59
C ASN A 205 -10.99 11.39 -9.44
N GLU A 206 -12.14 11.94 -9.74
CA GLU A 206 -13.18 12.04 -8.73
C GLU A 206 -13.62 10.59 -8.49
N GLY A 207 -13.14 10.00 -7.39
CA GLY A 207 -13.37 8.62 -7.01
C GLY A 207 -14.76 8.37 -6.47
#